data_d003599e019d7972390514aec29cdbe2
#
_entry.id   d003599e019d7972390514aec29cdbe2
#
_cell.length_a   1.000
_cell.length_b   1.000
_cell.length_c   1.000
_cell.angle_alpha   90.00
_cell.angle_beta   90.00
_cell.angle_gamma   90.00
#
_symmetry.space_group_name_H-M   'P 1'
#
loop_
_entity.id
_entity.type
_entity.pdbx_description
1 polymer ?
#
loop_
_entity_poly.entity_id
_entity_poly.type
_entity_poly.pdbx_seq_one_letter_code
_entity_poly.pdbx_strand_id
1 'polypeptide(L)'
;FTRGQHWYDQMLISDPNNPNTVYVGGINLHKTTNGGAQGTTNPWSQLSQWYGGTFSGVTYQYVHADQHGAAILKSDPQKILFANDGGVFFSNDGGENLSSRNDNYHTSQYYTVGVAPSTMFTDHQVRVSGSDSRYSSGSSKFVSKAGANQDVFAGGLQDNGTQFSSDKSNGSSVATRSGGGD
;
A
#
# COMPACT_ATOMS: atom_id res chain seq x y z
N PHE A 1 10.24 13.78 -6.81
CA PHE A 1 9.35 12.62 -6.82
C PHE A 1 9.77 11.56 -5.78
N THR A 2 11.02 11.17 -5.75
CA THR A 2 11.53 10.01 -4.97
C THR A 2 12.06 10.37 -3.57
N ARG A 3 12.26 11.65 -3.26
CA ARG A 3 12.79 12.15 -1.96
C ARG A 3 14.03 11.39 -1.43
N GLY A 4 14.90 10.92 -2.32
CA GLY A 4 16.12 10.20 -1.96
C GLY A 4 16.04 8.68 -2.16
N GLN A 5 14.89 8.12 -2.49
CA GLN A 5 14.68 6.69 -2.78
C GLN A 5 14.82 6.35 -4.28
N HIS A 6 15.48 7.20 -5.04
CA HIS A 6 15.63 7.03 -6.50
C HIS A 6 16.31 5.72 -6.94
N TRP A 7 16.85 4.97 -6.02
CA TRP A 7 17.42 3.65 -6.25
C TRP A 7 16.37 2.53 -6.11
N TYR A 8 15.18 2.83 -5.59
CA TYR A 8 14.15 1.85 -5.27
C TYR A 8 12.86 2.08 -6.07
N ASP A 9 12.25 3.25 -5.94
CA ASP A 9 10.95 3.57 -6.50
C ASP A 9 11.07 4.50 -7.72
N GLN A 10 10.96 3.93 -8.91
CA GLN A 10 10.97 4.69 -10.15
C GLN A 10 9.94 4.12 -11.13
N MET A 11 8.99 4.94 -11.51
CA MET A 11 8.03 4.63 -12.55
C MET A 11 7.91 5.83 -13.49
N LEU A 12 7.96 5.57 -14.78
CA LEU A 12 7.68 6.56 -15.83
C LEU A 12 6.93 5.89 -16.97
N ILE A 13 5.80 6.47 -17.34
CA ILE A 13 5.01 6.02 -18.49
C ILE A 13 4.36 7.21 -19.20
N SER A 14 4.34 7.20 -20.53
CA SER A 14 3.64 8.19 -21.34
C SER A 14 2.33 7.63 -21.90
N ASP A 15 1.36 8.51 -22.09
CA ASP A 15 0.14 8.19 -22.82
C ASP A 15 0.50 7.77 -24.27
N PRO A 16 0.09 6.60 -24.73
CA PRO A 16 0.42 6.11 -26.06
C PRO A 16 -0.18 6.92 -27.19
N ASN A 17 -1.18 7.76 -26.93
CA ASN A 17 -1.86 8.60 -27.90
C ASN A 17 -1.47 10.09 -27.78
N ASN A 18 -0.85 10.49 -26.66
CA ASN A 18 -0.40 11.85 -26.41
C ASN A 18 0.92 11.88 -25.61
N PRO A 19 2.07 12.00 -26.29
CA PRO A 19 3.38 11.95 -25.64
C PRO A 19 3.64 13.09 -24.65
N ASN A 20 2.83 14.16 -24.69
CA ASN A 20 2.92 15.25 -23.73
C ASN A 20 2.27 14.89 -22.37
N THR A 21 1.43 13.86 -22.33
CA THR A 21 0.87 13.34 -21.09
C THR A 21 1.78 12.24 -20.54
N VAL A 22 2.42 12.52 -19.41
CA VAL A 22 3.39 11.62 -18.78
C VAL A 22 3.05 11.46 -17.31
N TYR A 23 3.15 10.24 -16.83
CA TYR A 23 3.00 9.89 -15.42
C TYR A 23 4.36 9.49 -14.86
N VAL A 24 4.67 9.99 -13.68
CA VAL A 24 5.89 9.67 -12.93
C VAL A 24 5.49 9.21 -11.55
N GLY A 25 6.09 8.11 -11.11
CA GLY A 25 6.00 7.59 -9.76
C GLY A 25 7.36 7.61 -9.09
N GLY A 26 7.38 7.97 -7.88
CA GLY A 26 8.36 7.76 -6.85
C GLY A 26 7.55 7.37 -5.63
N ILE A 27 7.70 8.05 -4.50
CA ILE A 27 6.84 7.84 -3.33
C ILE A 27 5.36 8.08 -3.69
N ASN A 28 5.07 9.16 -4.41
CA ASN A 28 3.73 9.50 -4.86
C ASN A 28 3.63 9.52 -6.40
N LEU A 29 2.40 9.50 -6.90
CA LEU A 29 2.11 9.64 -8.32
C LEU A 29 2.01 11.11 -8.73
N HIS A 30 2.56 11.43 -9.89
CA HIS A 30 2.51 12.75 -10.51
C HIS A 30 2.19 12.63 -12.00
N LYS A 31 1.58 13.67 -12.56
CA LYS A 31 1.20 13.77 -13.97
C LYS A 31 1.61 15.11 -14.55
N THR A 32 2.03 15.10 -15.79
CA THR A 32 2.14 16.30 -16.62
C THR A 32 1.32 16.13 -17.89
N THR A 33 0.90 17.23 -18.49
CA THR A 33 0.21 17.25 -19.80
C THR A 33 0.94 18.07 -20.85
N ASN A 34 2.15 18.52 -20.53
CA ASN A 34 2.98 19.35 -21.42
C ASN A 34 4.40 18.77 -21.62
N GLY A 35 4.57 17.46 -21.40
CA GLY A 35 5.86 16.76 -21.52
C GLY A 35 6.88 17.15 -20.45
N GLY A 36 6.46 17.78 -19.36
CA GLY A 36 7.37 18.30 -18.33
C GLY A 36 8.12 19.56 -18.77
N ALA A 37 7.60 20.31 -19.71
CA ALA A 37 8.27 21.49 -20.29
C ALA A 37 8.72 22.48 -19.23
N GLN A 38 9.98 22.90 -19.31
CA GLN A 38 10.54 23.90 -18.42
C GLN A 38 10.01 25.31 -18.77
N GLY A 39 9.98 26.21 -17.79
CA GLY A 39 9.52 27.57 -17.94
C GLY A 39 8.07 27.82 -17.54
N THR A 40 7.34 26.78 -17.18
CA THR A 40 6.02 26.90 -16.54
C THR A 40 6.16 26.69 -15.03
N THR A 41 5.32 27.39 -14.27
CA THR A 41 5.27 27.20 -12.81
C THR A 41 4.76 25.78 -12.53
N ASN A 42 5.65 24.89 -12.11
CA ASN A 42 5.38 23.50 -11.78
C ASN A 42 4.58 22.73 -12.87
N PRO A 43 5.24 22.15 -13.88
CA PRO A 43 4.57 21.43 -14.97
C PRO A 43 3.95 20.09 -14.51
N TRP A 44 4.12 19.73 -13.25
CA TRP A 44 3.70 18.45 -12.67
C TRP A 44 2.61 18.63 -11.62
N SER A 45 1.52 17.92 -11.77
CA SER A 45 0.45 17.81 -10.77
C SER A 45 0.66 16.53 -9.95
N GLN A 46 0.62 16.64 -8.65
CA GLN A 46 0.62 15.48 -7.77
C GLN A 46 -0.78 14.85 -7.75
N LEU A 47 -0.90 13.56 -8.06
CA LEU A 47 -2.16 12.82 -8.13
C LEU A 47 -2.52 12.15 -6.81
N SER A 48 -1.52 11.71 -6.06
CA SER A 48 -1.73 10.91 -4.86
C SER A 48 -0.84 11.35 -3.71
N GLN A 49 -1.22 10.93 -2.53
CA GLN A 49 -0.42 11.06 -1.33
C GLN A 49 -0.51 9.76 -0.52
N TRP A 50 0.63 9.22 -0.11
CA TRP A 50 0.73 7.94 0.57
C TRP A 50 0.00 7.86 1.93
N TYR A 51 -0.30 9.00 2.55
CA TYR A 51 -1.20 9.05 3.71
C TYR A 51 -2.65 9.40 3.34
N GLY A 52 -2.92 9.86 2.09
CA GLY A 52 -4.18 10.51 1.76
C GLY A 52 -4.41 11.81 2.55
N GLY A 53 -5.54 12.46 2.33
CA GLY A 53 -5.95 13.62 3.12
C GLY A 53 -5.53 14.97 2.55
N THR A 54 -5.70 16.02 3.36
CA THR A 54 -5.51 17.42 2.93
C THR A 54 -4.17 17.97 3.41
N PHE A 55 -3.36 18.43 2.47
CA PHE A 55 -2.05 19.06 2.72
C PHE A 55 -1.99 20.40 2.00
N SER A 56 -1.68 21.46 2.74
CA SER A 56 -1.60 22.83 2.19
C SER A 56 -2.86 23.25 1.42
N GLY A 57 -4.05 22.83 1.89
CA GLY A 57 -5.34 23.15 1.26
C GLY A 57 -5.71 22.28 0.04
N VAL A 58 -4.89 21.33 -0.34
CA VAL A 58 -5.17 20.37 -1.42
C VAL A 58 -5.46 19.00 -0.83
N THR A 59 -6.58 18.39 -1.24
CA THR A 59 -6.94 17.03 -0.82
C THR A 59 -6.42 16.04 -1.86
N TYR A 60 -5.61 15.08 -1.38
CA TYR A 60 -5.04 14.03 -2.19
C TYR A 60 -5.69 12.69 -1.88
N GLN A 61 -5.82 11.86 -2.91
CA GLN A 61 -6.24 10.48 -2.78
C GLN A 61 -5.11 9.64 -2.18
N TYR A 62 -5.52 8.63 -1.43
CA TYR A 62 -4.58 7.62 -0.95
C TYR A 62 -4.19 6.68 -2.10
N VAL A 63 -2.91 6.56 -2.32
CA VAL A 63 -2.28 5.44 -3.04
C VAL A 63 -1.08 5.04 -2.21
N HIS A 64 -0.85 3.76 -2.03
CA HIS A 64 0.33 3.29 -1.29
C HIS A 64 1.61 3.89 -1.88
N ALA A 65 2.61 4.10 -1.03
CA ALA A 65 3.91 4.62 -1.46
C ALA A 65 4.62 3.67 -2.44
N ASP A 66 5.69 4.20 -2.99
CA ASP A 66 6.74 3.49 -3.71
C ASP A 66 6.23 2.83 -5.00
N GLN A 67 6.18 3.66 -6.04
CA GLN A 67 5.61 3.29 -7.33
C GLN A 67 6.64 2.57 -8.19
N HIS A 68 6.31 1.36 -8.66
CA HIS A 68 7.23 0.51 -9.44
C HIS A 68 6.84 0.32 -10.89
N GLY A 69 5.56 0.46 -11.21
CA GLY A 69 5.11 0.23 -12.58
C GLY A 69 3.75 0.82 -12.88
N ALA A 70 3.48 0.97 -14.17
CA ALA A 70 2.15 1.35 -14.65
C ALA A 70 1.87 0.72 -16.01
N ALA A 71 0.59 0.58 -16.33
CA ALA A 71 0.13 0.16 -17.65
C ALA A 71 -1.04 1.04 -18.09
N ILE A 72 -0.97 1.56 -19.30
CA ILE A 72 -2.02 2.37 -19.92
C ILE A 72 -2.66 1.57 -21.04
N LEU A 73 -3.99 1.49 -21.06
CA LEU A 73 -4.72 0.81 -22.11
C LEU A 73 -4.68 1.67 -23.39
N LYS A 74 -3.99 1.19 -24.43
CA LYS A 74 -3.79 1.94 -25.69
C LYS A 74 -5.09 2.36 -26.38
N SER A 75 -6.13 1.51 -26.30
CA SER A 75 -7.45 1.81 -26.89
C SER A 75 -8.27 2.83 -26.08
N ASP A 76 -7.90 3.05 -24.82
CA ASP A 76 -8.56 3.98 -23.91
C ASP A 76 -7.55 4.48 -22.86
N PRO A 77 -6.73 5.50 -23.17
CA PRO A 77 -5.67 5.96 -22.26
C PRO A 77 -6.14 6.55 -20.93
N GLN A 78 -7.44 6.74 -20.78
CA GLN A 78 -8.01 7.09 -19.47
C GLN A 78 -7.92 5.92 -18.47
N LYS A 79 -7.78 4.68 -18.98
CA LYS A 79 -7.65 3.49 -18.15
C LYS A 79 -6.20 3.17 -17.86
N ILE A 80 -5.83 3.30 -16.60
CA ILE A 80 -4.46 3.15 -16.12
C ILE A 80 -4.44 2.25 -14.89
N LEU A 81 -3.48 1.34 -14.86
CA LEU A 81 -3.11 0.59 -13.67
C LEU A 81 -1.77 1.12 -13.16
N PHE A 82 -1.67 1.30 -11.85
CA PHE A 82 -0.44 1.66 -11.14
C PHE A 82 -0.12 0.55 -10.14
N ALA A 83 1.12 0.11 -10.12
CA ALA A 83 1.63 -0.91 -9.20
C ALA A 83 2.63 -0.30 -8.22
N ASN A 84 2.48 -0.62 -6.95
CA ASN A 84 3.28 -0.12 -5.85
C ASN A 84 3.42 -1.19 -4.75
N ASP A 85 4.13 -0.88 -3.67
CA ASP A 85 4.35 -1.81 -2.56
C ASP A 85 3.05 -2.24 -1.85
N GLY A 86 1.99 -1.47 -1.95
CA GLY A 86 0.67 -1.81 -1.42
C GLY A 86 -0.24 -2.57 -2.39
N GLY A 87 0.24 -2.88 -3.61
CA GLY A 87 -0.51 -3.63 -4.63
C GLY A 87 -0.84 -2.83 -5.88
N VAL A 88 -2.07 -2.91 -6.36
CA VAL A 88 -2.50 -2.31 -7.62
C VAL A 88 -3.62 -1.31 -7.42
N PHE A 89 -3.49 -0.16 -8.06
CA PHE A 89 -4.50 0.89 -8.12
C PHE A 89 -4.93 1.12 -9.57
N PHE A 90 -6.18 1.47 -9.76
CA PHE A 90 -6.79 1.69 -11.06
C PHE A 90 -7.41 3.08 -11.18
N SER A 91 -7.25 3.67 -12.34
CA SER A 91 -7.98 4.86 -12.78
C SER A 91 -8.71 4.57 -14.09
N ASN A 92 -9.87 5.17 -14.27
CA ASN A 92 -10.62 5.17 -15.53
C ASN A 92 -10.79 6.56 -16.13
N ASP A 93 -10.11 7.56 -15.59
CA ASP A 93 -10.23 8.97 -15.93
C ASP A 93 -8.86 9.68 -15.98
N GLY A 94 -7.81 8.95 -16.38
CA GLY A 94 -6.49 9.53 -16.55
C GLY A 94 -5.80 9.95 -15.26
N GLY A 95 -6.11 9.29 -14.15
CA GLY A 95 -5.49 9.52 -12.84
C GLY A 95 -6.23 10.50 -11.94
N GLU A 96 -7.38 11.03 -12.37
CA GLU A 96 -8.16 11.95 -11.54
C GLU A 96 -8.81 11.23 -10.35
N ASN A 97 -9.25 9.99 -10.53
CA ASN A 97 -9.73 9.12 -9.47
C ASN A 97 -8.95 7.80 -9.47
N LEU A 98 -8.51 7.39 -8.27
CA LEU A 98 -7.68 6.21 -8.04
C LEU A 98 -8.37 5.27 -7.05
N SER A 99 -8.54 4.02 -7.43
CA SER A 99 -9.20 3.00 -6.59
C SER A 99 -8.31 1.75 -6.46
N SER A 100 -8.21 1.22 -5.25
CA SER A 100 -7.51 -0.05 -5.01
C SER A 100 -8.19 -1.20 -5.75
N ARG A 101 -7.37 -2.12 -6.26
CA ARG A 101 -7.79 -3.39 -6.91
C ARG A 101 -7.22 -4.61 -6.18
N ASN A 102 -7.03 -4.46 -4.89
CA ASN A 102 -6.42 -5.50 -4.06
C ASN A 102 -7.43 -6.47 -3.43
N ASP A 103 -8.72 -6.34 -3.73
CA ASP A 103 -9.75 -7.25 -3.25
C ASP A 103 -9.45 -8.67 -3.72
N ASN A 104 -9.33 -9.61 -2.78
CA ASN A 104 -8.94 -11.01 -3.01
C ASN A 104 -7.52 -11.19 -3.59
N TYR A 105 -6.70 -10.16 -3.58
CA TYR A 105 -5.29 -10.23 -3.91
C TYR A 105 -4.47 -10.28 -2.60
N HIS A 106 -4.03 -11.46 -2.25
CA HIS A 106 -3.33 -11.71 -0.99
C HIS A 106 -1.85 -11.97 -1.26
N THR A 107 -1.06 -10.91 -1.28
CA THR A 107 0.40 -11.01 -1.33
C THR A 107 1.00 -10.31 -0.12
N SER A 108 2.07 -10.88 0.40
CA SER A 108 2.80 -10.34 1.53
C SER A 108 4.28 -10.68 1.38
N GLN A 109 5.11 -9.69 1.49
CA GLN A 109 6.56 -9.86 1.52
C GLN A 109 7.04 -9.73 2.96
N TYR A 110 7.43 -10.85 3.56
CA TYR A 110 7.99 -10.86 4.90
C TYR A 110 9.50 -10.64 4.86
N TYR A 111 10.00 -9.71 5.65
CA TYR A 111 11.43 -9.60 5.92
C TYR A 111 11.89 -10.65 6.92
N THR A 112 11.09 -10.87 7.95
CA THR A 112 11.36 -11.86 9.00
C THR A 112 10.08 -12.51 9.46
N VAL A 113 10.17 -13.79 9.82
CA VAL A 113 9.06 -14.54 10.41
C VAL A 113 9.58 -15.26 11.66
N GLY A 114 8.91 -15.05 12.77
CA GLY A 114 9.06 -15.82 13.99
C GLY A 114 7.90 -16.78 14.15
N VAL A 115 8.19 -18.02 14.44
CA VAL A 115 7.17 -19.05 14.71
C VAL A 115 7.34 -19.53 16.14
N ALA A 116 6.26 -19.50 16.92
CA ALA A 116 6.21 -20.08 18.24
C ALA A 116 5.36 -21.34 18.18
N PRO A 117 5.93 -22.53 18.52
CA PRO A 117 5.18 -23.75 18.50
C PRO A 117 4.07 -23.76 19.57
N SER A 118 3.03 -24.52 19.32
CA SER A 118 1.81 -24.57 20.14
C SER A 118 2.07 -24.92 21.63
N THR A 119 3.19 -25.59 21.88
CA THR A 119 3.61 -25.99 23.25
C THR A 119 4.13 -24.82 24.08
N MET A 120 4.47 -23.68 23.47
CA MET A 120 5.00 -22.52 24.20
C MET A 120 3.93 -21.65 24.84
N PHE A 121 2.67 -21.78 24.42
CA PHE A 121 1.60 -20.91 24.89
C PHE A 121 0.41 -21.71 25.42
N THR A 122 0.26 -21.72 26.71
CA THR A 122 -0.99 -22.06 27.39
C THR A 122 -1.62 -20.75 27.85
N ASP A 123 -2.75 -20.38 27.31
CA ASP A 123 -3.56 -19.22 27.72
C ASP A 123 -2.84 -17.86 27.79
N HIS A 124 -2.29 -17.38 26.68
CA HIS A 124 -1.78 -16.02 26.64
C HIS A 124 -2.70 -15.08 25.86
N GLN A 125 -3.01 -13.96 26.51
CA GLN A 125 -3.63 -12.82 25.83
C GLN A 125 -2.53 -11.95 25.23
N VAL A 126 -2.53 -11.81 23.91
CA VAL A 126 -1.65 -10.85 23.24
C VAL A 126 -2.41 -9.55 23.05
N ARG A 127 -1.88 -8.49 23.64
CA ARG A 127 -2.41 -7.15 23.43
C ARG A 127 -1.88 -6.62 22.11
N VAL A 128 -2.74 -6.49 21.10
CA VAL A 128 -2.44 -5.81 19.86
C VAL A 128 -2.88 -4.36 20.01
N SER A 129 -1.93 -3.44 20.15
CA SER A 129 -2.21 -2.00 20.13
C SER A 129 -1.94 -1.49 18.72
N GLY A 130 -3.00 -1.16 17.99
CA GLY A 130 -2.88 -0.50 16.68
C GLY A 130 -3.21 0.97 16.79
N SER A 131 -2.34 1.84 16.34
CA SER A 131 -2.58 3.27 16.16
C SER A 131 -2.84 3.66 14.71
N ASP A 132 -3.30 2.71 13.89
CA ASP A 132 -3.63 2.99 12.50
C ASP A 132 -5.03 3.63 12.45
N SER A 133 -5.11 4.87 11.99
CA SER A 133 -6.36 5.64 11.87
C SER A 133 -7.39 5.02 10.92
N ARG A 134 -7.00 4.02 10.13
CA ARG A 134 -7.90 3.24 9.28
C ARG A 134 -8.67 2.17 10.05
N TYR A 135 -8.23 1.83 11.25
CA TYR A 135 -8.93 0.98 12.19
C TYR A 135 -9.32 1.85 13.38
N SER A 136 -10.60 2.00 13.65
CA SER A 136 -11.18 2.88 14.67
C SER A 136 -10.27 3.01 15.91
N SER A 137 -9.85 4.24 16.16
CA SER A 137 -8.95 4.63 17.22
C SER A 137 -9.31 3.99 18.56
N GLY A 138 -8.35 3.31 19.14
CA GLY A 138 -8.30 3.11 20.59
C GLY A 138 -8.80 1.80 21.16
N SER A 139 -9.12 0.78 20.40
CA SER A 139 -9.43 -0.53 20.98
C SER A 139 -8.22 -1.46 20.94
N SER A 140 -7.60 -1.66 22.10
CA SER A 140 -6.71 -2.80 22.30
C SER A 140 -7.52 -4.08 22.15
N LYS A 141 -7.29 -4.84 21.11
CA LYS A 141 -7.95 -6.14 20.95
C LYS A 141 -7.06 -7.19 21.62
N PHE A 142 -7.59 -7.84 22.64
CA PHE A 142 -6.98 -9.04 23.18
C PHE A 142 -7.40 -10.22 22.33
N VAL A 143 -6.44 -10.91 21.76
CA VAL A 143 -6.69 -12.18 21.09
C VAL A 143 -6.35 -13.27 22.09
N SER A 144 -7.37 -13.96 22.60
CA SER A 144 -7.15 -15.14 23.42
C SER A 144 -6.88 -16.32 22.52
N LYS A 145 -5.81 -17.06 22.80
CA LYS A 145 -5.55 -18.34 22.14
C LYS A 145 -6.47 -19.39 22.73
N ALA A 146 -7.35 -19.95 21.93
CA ALA A 146 -8.12 -21.12 22.31
C ALA A 146 -7.40 -22.39 21.84
N GLY A 147 -6.99 -23.26 22.76
CA GLY A 147 -6.61 -24.64 22.52
C GLY A 147 -5.13 -24.93 22.27
N ALA A 148 -4.63 -25.94 22.91
CA ALA A 148 -3.34 -26.58 22.64
C ALA A 148 -3.41 -27.24 21.26
N ASN A 149 -2.54 -26.87 20.34
CA ASN A 149 -2.18 -27.49 19.05
C ASN A 149 -2.13 -26.51 17.86
N GLN A 150 -1.91 -25.22 18.09
CA GLN A 150 -1.79 -24.26 16.99
C GLN A 150 -0.49 -23.49 17.10
N ASP A 151 0.29 -23.51 16.03
CA ASP A 151 1.46 -22.68 15.92
C ASP A 151 1.04 -21.21 15.73
N VAL A 152 1.75 -20.33 16.43
CA VAL A 152 1.59 -18.88 16.31
C VAL A 152 2.74 -18.35 15.49
N PHE A 153 2.47 -17.55 14.49
CA PHE A 153 3.52 -16.84 13.78
C PHE A 153 3.31 -15.33 13.84
N ALA A 154 4.41 -14.63 13.83
CA ALA A 154 4.45 -13.19 13.66
C ALA A 154 5.54 -12.83 12.65
N GLY A 155 5.28 -11.87 11.78
CA GLY A 155 6.25 -11.46 10.79
C GLY A 155 6.10 -10.00 10.42
N GLY A 156 7.23 -9.31 10.30
CA GLY A 156 7.31 -7.95 9.75
C GLY A 156 7.28 -8.00 8.24
N LEU A 157 6.40 -7.20 7.65
CA LEU A 157 6.27 -7.04 6.19
C LEU A 157 6.92 -5.75 5.75
N GLN A 158 7.51 -5.78 4.57
CA GLN A 158 7.97 -4.56 3.94
C GLN A 158 6.79 -3.61 3.75
N ASP A 159 6.90 -2.38 4.29
CA ASP A 159 5.96 -1.25 4.16
C ASP A 159 4.50 -1.55 4.54
N ASN A 160 4.20 -2.76 5.00
CA ASN A 160 2.84 -3.21 5.31
C ASN A 160 2.65 -3.61 6.78
N GLY A 161 3.61 -3.26 7.64
CA GLY A 161 3.56 -3.49 9.08
C GLY A 161 3.80 -4.93 9.49
N THR A 162 3.37 -5.29 10.69
CA THR A 162 3.55 -6.62 11.25
C THR A 162 2.24 -7.41 11.20
N GLN A 163 2.29 -8.61 10.70
CA GLN A 163 1.18 -9.56 10.75
C GLN A 163 1.40 -10.62 11.83
N PHE A 164 0.28 -10.99 12.43
CA PHE A 164 0.24 -12.01 13.49
C PHE A 164 -0.92 -12.96 13.26
N SER A 165 -0.69 -14.24 13.34
CA SER A 165 -1.73 -15.27 13.27
C SER A 165 -1.78 -16.09 14.55
N SER A 166 -2.95 -16.16 15.17
CA SER A 166 -3.17 -16.89 16.42
C SER A 166 -4.23 -17.99 16.34
N ASP A 167 -4.91 -18.15 15.20
CA ASP A 167 -6.02 -19.09 15.09
C ASP A 167 -6.06 -19.79 13.73
N LYS A 168 -6.15 -21.12 13.77
CA LYS A 168 -6.38 -21.99 12.60
C LYS A 168 -7.67 -22.79 12.72
N SER A 169 -8.63 -22.38 13.56
CA SER A 169 -9.77 -23.21 13.94
C SER A 169 -10.68 -23.66 12.79
N ASN A 170 -10.56 -23.05 11.60
CA ASN A 170 -11.38 -23.36 10.45
C ASN A 170 -10.61 -23.47 9.12
N GLY A 171 -9.33 -23.81 9.16
CA GLY A 171 -8.51 -23.92 7.93
C GLY A 171 -8.15 -22.58 7.29
N SER A 172 -8.59 -21.47 7.84
CA SER A 172 -8.18 -20.12 7.45
C SER A 172 -7.39 -19.49 8.60
N SER A 173 -6.14 -19.16 8.35
CA SER A 173 -5.39 -18.32 9.28
C SER A 173 -5.84 -16.89 9.12
N VAL A 174 -6.42 -16.30 10.15
CA VAL A 174 -6.69 -14.85 10.18
C VAL A 174 -5.41 -14.17 10.64
N ALA A 175 -4.72 -13.53 9.72
CA ALA A 175 -3.61 -12.66 10.09
C ALA A 175 -4.16 -11.30 10.54
N THR A 176 -3.85 -10.92 11.75
CA THR A 176 -4.19 -9.59 12.26
C THR A 176 -2.98 -8.69 12.12
N ARG A 177 -3.15 -7.58 11.42
CA ARG A 177 -2.09 -6.56 11.30
C ARG A 177 -1.95 -5.80 12.63
N SER A 178 -0.73 -5.72 13.12
CA SER A 178 -0.37 -4.88 14.26
C SER A 178 0.69 -3.88 13.84
N GLY A 179 0.39 -2.61 13.92
CA GLY A 179 1.31 -1.55 13.53
C GLY A 179 1.39 -1.31 12.02
N GLY A 180 1.94 -0.18 11.64
CA GLY A 180 2.19 0.23 10.27
C GLY A 180 3.61 0.78 10.15
N GLY A 181 4.18 0.66 8.99
CA GLY A 181 5.55 1.04 8.71
C GLY A 181 6.56 -0.08 9.00
N ASP A 182 7.73 0.13 8.51
CA ASP A 182 8.91 -0.73 8.68
C ASP A 182 9.38 -0.74 10.13
#